data_eef4927683eda4370658982338544aac
#
_entry.id   eef4927683eda4370658982338544aac
#
_cell.length_a   1.000
_cell.length_b   1.000
_cell.length_c   1.000
_cell.angle_alpha   90.00
_cell.angle_beta   90.00
_cell.angle_gamma   90.00
#
_symmetry.space_group_name_H-M   'P 1'
#
loop_
_entity.id
_entity.type
_entity.pdbx_description
1 polymer ?
#
loop_
_entity_poly.entity_id
_entity_poly.type
_entity_poly.pdbx_seq_one_letter_code
_entity_poly.pdbx_strand_id
1 'polypeptide(L)'
;MIRIGIIGCGYWGINYVRVFSELPDVTVSRVCDTSDERLLKMHQKFPYVFPTKLMDELLADEEVDAVVVATEASSHYDITKACLLNNKHVLVEKPLTTTVKESEELVRLAEEKNLKLMVGHTFLYNPSIRKMKEYLSDDDIGSIYYLKATRTHLGLIRKDVNAIWDLAPHDISIFSFLLGAQPLWVSAVGGNYLNGRPDVGFLTLGYPQNILGHIHVSWINSNKVREISVVGSNKRIVFDDLNSMESVRVFEKGAAMTGEADSFGEFKLQLRDGDILSPRINTSEPLKNQCSHFVSCVSNDHSPLTDGTNGLNVVRVMEAINLSLEKRGAPVDISTNLSSENKEVPMEMTT
;
A
#
# COMPACT_ATOMS: atom_id res chain seq x y z
N MET A 1 11.02 7.57 -25.54
CA MET A 1 10.89 8.66 -24.56
C MET A 1 9.44 8.69 -24.11
N ILE A 2 9.15 8.56 -22.82
CA ILE A 2 7.80 8.57 -22.24
C ILE A 2 7.46 9.98 -21.76
N ARG A 3 6.31 10.50 -22.18
CA ARG A 3 5.81 11.82 -21.74
C ARG A 3 4.75 11.67 -20.67
N ILE A 4 4.99 12.32 -19.53
CA ILE A 4 4.16 12.22 -18.33
C ILE A 4 3.38 13.52 -18.13
N GLY A 5 2.06 13.39 -17.93
CA GLY A 5 1.21 14.40 -17.35
C GLY A 5 1.03 14.18 -15.84
N ILE A 6 0.90 15.24 -15.05
CA ILE A 6 0.64 15.10 -13.60
C ILE A 6 -0.59 15.92 -13.24
N ILE A 7 -1.57 15.27 -12.61
CA ILE A 7 -2.78 15.90 -12.09
C ILE A 7 -2.71 15.94 -10.57
N GLY A 8 -2.76 17.15 -10.02
CA GLY A 8 -2.54 17.47 -8.61
C GLY A 8 -1.12 17.98 -8.35
N CYS A 9 -0.99 19.29 -8.09
CA CYS A 9 0.28 19.98 -7.83
C CYS A 9 0.53 20.20 -6.32
N GLY A 10 0.01 19.30 -5.48
CA GLY A 10 0.23 19.28 -4.04
C GLY A 10 1.61 18.76 -3.67
N TYR A 11 1.77 18.32 -2.40
CA TYR A 11 3.02 17.78 -1.88
C TYR A 11 3.57 16.62 -2.74
N TRP A 12 2.73 15.65 -3.10
CA TRP A 12 3.14 14.51 -3.90
C TRP A 12 3.39 14.88 -5.36
N GLY A 13 2.54 15.72 -5.98
CA GLY A 13 2.71 16.15 -7.36
C GLY A 13 4.08 16.80 -7.62
N ILE A 14 4.52 17.69 -6.72
CA ILE A 14 5.86 18.32 -6.81
C ILE A 14 6.98 17.26 -6.76
N ASN A 15 6.84 16.25 -5.90
CA ASN A 15 7.83 15.18 -5.79
C ASN A 15 7.84 14.29 -7.04
N TYR A 16 6.67 14.01 -7.62
CA TYR A 16 6.59 13.28 -8.89
C TYR A 16 7.24 14.05 -10.04
N VAL A 17 6.99 15.36 -10.19
CA VAL A 17 7.66 16.18 -11.19
C VAL A 17 9.18 16.09 -11.05
N ARG A 18 9.71 16.28 -9.83
CA ARG A 18 11.14 16.16 -9.54
C ARG A 18 11.68 14.81 -9.96
N VAL A 19 11.07 13.74 -9.48
CA VAL A 19 11.59 12.39 -9.68
C VAL A 19 11.54 11.97 -11.16
N PHE A 20 10.42 12.21 -11.86
CA PHE A 20 10.33 11.87 -13.29
C PHE A 20 11.28 12.71 -14.14
N SER A 21 11.54 13.97 -13.76
CA SER A 21 12.52 14.81 -14.49
C SER A 21 13.97 14.38 -14.28
N GLU A 22 14.25 13.54 -13.28
CA GLU A 22 15.58 12.94 -13.05
C GLU A 22 15.77 11.60 -13.80
N LEU A 23 14.70 11.03 -14.35
CA LEU A 23 14.78 9.74 -15.04
C LEU A 23 15.21 9.93 -16.51
N PRO A 24 16.07 9.04 -17.02
CA PRO A 24 16.41 9.04 -18.45
C PRO A 24 15.17 8.67 -19.29
N ASP A 25 15.11 9.21 -20.50
CA ASP A 25 14.04 8.92 -21.46
C ASP A 25 12.62 9.23 -21.00
N VAL A 26 12.48 10.14 -20.04
CA VAL A 26 11.20 10.61 -19.50
C VAL A 26 11.13 12.14 -19.58
N THR A 27 9.98 12.66 -19.92
CA THR A 27 9.71 14.10 -19.91
C THR A 27 8.37 14.36 -19.19
N VAL A 28 8.37 15.23 -18.20
CA VAL A 28 7.13 15.77 -17.64
C VAL A 28 6.70 16.95 -18.53
N SER A 29 5.66 16.76 -19.33
CA SER A 29 5.21 17.76 -20.30
C SER A 29 4.19 18.71 -19.73
N ARG A 30 3.21 18.20 -18.95
CA ARG A 30 2.10 18.99 -18.42
C ARG A 30 1.83 18.72 -16.95
N VAL A 31 1.36 19.75 -16.26
CA VAL A 31 0.79 19.63 -14.90
C VAL A 31 -0.57 20.29 -14.84
N CYS A 32 -1.51 19.68 -14.13
CA CYS A 32 -2.86 20.17 -13.95
C CYS A 32 -3.20 20.31 -12.47
N ASP A 33 -3.75 21.46 -12.05
CA ASP A 33 -4.32 21.68 -10.72
C ASP A 33 -5.39 22.77 -10.81
N THR A 34 -6.39 22.73 -9.97
CA THR A 34 -7.44 23.77 -9.90
C THR A 34 -6.95 25.07 -9.26
N SER A 35 -5.85 25.04 -8.50
CA SER A 35 -5.26 26.16 -7.78
C SER A 35 -4.21 26.90 -8.59
N ASP A 36 -4.47 28.17 -8.92
CA ASP A 36 -3.50 29.05 -9.58
C ASP A 36 -2.20 29.20 -8.78
N GLU A 37 -2.31 29.25 -7.45
CA GLU A 37 -1.14 29.35 -6.57
C GLU A 37 -0.22 28.13 -6.68
N ARG A 38 -0.79 26.91 -6.72
CA ARG A 38 -0.03 25.68 -6.87
C ARG A 38 0.61 25.59 -8.26
N LEU A 39 -0.12 25.96 -9.31
CA LEU A 39 0.40 26.00 -10.67
C LEU A 39 1.55 26.99 -10.81
N LEU A 40 1.41 28.18 -10.23
CA LEU A 40 2.47 29.20 -10.24
C LEU A 40 3.74 28.69 -9.52
N LYS A 41 3.60 28.11 -8.33
CA LYS A 41 4.72 27.51 -7.59
C LYS A 41 5.38 26.37 -8.37
N MET A 42 4.57 25.57 -9.05
CA MET A 42 5.05 24.47 -9.88
C MET A 42 5.89 25.00 -11.06
N HIS A 43 5.36 25.99 -11.79
CA HIS A 43 6.06 26.60 -12.94
C HIS A 43 7.34 27.36 -12.51
N GLN A 44 7.33 28.03 -11.36
CA GLN A 44 8.55 28.68 -10.84
C GLN A 44 9.66 27.66 -10.53
N LYS A 45 9.30 26.48 -10.03
CA LYS A 45 10.25 25.42 -9.68
C LYS A 45 10.70 24.58 -10.91
N PHE A 46 9.78 24.41 -11.86
CA PHE A 46 9.99 23.60 -13.07
C PHE A 46 9.50 24.39 -14.31
N PRO A 47 10.27 25.38 -14.80
CA PRO A 47 9.85 26.28 -15.89
C PRO A 47 9.56 25.60 -17.24
N TYR A 48 10.08 24.38 -17.41
CA TYR A 48 9.92 23.57 -18.62
C TYR A 48 8.61 22.79 -18.66
N VAL A 49 7.82 22.76 -17.58
CA VAL A 49 6.54 22.06 -17.51
C VAL A 49 5.39 23.01 -17.78
N PHE A 50 4.47 22.62 -18.67
CA PHE A 50 3.32 23.46 -19.03
C PHE A 50 2.19 23.29 -18.02
N PRO A 51 1.82 24.36 -17.26
CA PRO A 51 0.70 24.32 -16.32
C PRO A 51 -0.63 24.52 -17.04
N THR A 52 -1.68 23.81 -16.61
CA THR A 52 -3.06 24.02 -17.03
C THR A 52 -4.03 23.84 -15.86
N LYS A 53 -5.19 24.52 -15.92
CA LYS A 53 -6.33 24.29 -15.01
C LYS A 53 -7.33 23.27 -15.56
N LEU A 54 -7.24 22.98 -16.83
CA LEU A 54 -8.20 22.15 -17.55
C LEU A 54 -7.61 20.74 -17.76
N MET A 55 -8.20 19.78 -17.07
CA MET A 55 -7.80 18.37 -17.20
C MET A 55 -7.95 17.90 -18.66
N ASP A 56 -8.99 18.33 -19.34
CA ASP A 56 -9.26 17.94 -20.73
C ASP A 56 -8.13 18.35 -21.68
N GLU A 57 -7.45 19.49 -21.44
CA GLU A 57 -6.28 19.89 -22.22
C GLU A 57 -5.10 18.95 -22.06
N LEU A 58 -4.90 18.41 -20.84
CA LEU A 58 -3.87 17.42 -20.58
C LEU A 58 -4.23 16.07 -21.20
N LEU A 59 -5.50 15.68 -21.08
CA LEU A 59 -5.96 14.37 -21.59
C LEU A 59 -6.06 14.33 -23.11
N ALA A 60 -6.42 15.44 -23.75
CA ALA A 60 -6.47 15.56 -25.23
C ALA A 60 -5.09 15.64 -25.89
N ASP A 61 -4.02 15.89 -25.12
CA ASP A 61 -2.67 15.93 -25.66
C ASP A 61 -2.20 14.52 -26.04
N GLU A 62 -2.15 14.25 -27.35
CA GLU A 62 -1.72 12.96 -27.90
C GLU A 62 -0.27 12.61 -27.55
N GLU A 63 0.55 13.62 -27.26
CA GLU A 63 1.94 13.40 -26.86
C GLU A 63 2.11 12.93 -25.41
N VAL A 64 1.07 13.02 -24.56
CA VAL A 64 1.07 12.48 -23.19
C VAL A 64 0.78 10.98 -23.25
N ASP A 65 1.75 10.15 -22.88
CA ASP A 65 1.60 8.68 -22.83
C ASP A 65 0.97 8.19 -21.54
N ALA A 66 1.32 8.83 -20.43
CA ALA A 66 0.89 8.38 -19.10
C ALA A 66 0.63 9.57 -18.17
N VAL A 67 -0.24 9.33 -17.17
CA VAL A 67 -0.66 10.35 -16.22
C VAL A 67 -0.41 9.88 -14.79
N VAL A 68 0.11 10.77 -13.95
CA VAL A 68 0.15 10.59 -12.50
C VAL A 68 -1.01 11.33 -11.86
N VAL A 69 -1.82 10.63 -11.08
CA VAL A 69 -2.92 11.20 -10.29
C VAL A 69 -2.47 11.34 -8.85
N ALA A 70 -2.20 12.58 -8.43
CA ALA A 70 -1.68 12.92 -7.10
C ALA A 70 -2.59 13.93 -6.37
N THR A 71 -3.88 13.71 -6.47
CA THR A 71 -4.96 14.53 -5.90
C THR A 71 -5.42 13.99 -4.54
N GLU A 72 -6.56 14.44 -4.05
CA GLU A 72 -7.21 13.87 -2.87
C GLU A 72 -7.90 12.54 -3.23
N ALA A 73 -7.93 11.59 -2.28
CA ALA A 73 -8.46 10.24 -2.49
C ALA A 73 -9.89 10.21 -3.06
N SER A 74 -10.73 11.17 -2.68
CA SER A 74 -12.11 11.29 -3.16
C SER A 74 -12.26 11.57 -4.66
N SER A 75 -11.22 12.07 -5.31
CA SER A 75 -11.20 12.38 -6.74
C SER A 75 -10.45 11.35 -7.59
N HIS A 76 -9.81 10.37 -6.98
CA HIS A 76 -8.98 9.38 -7.68
C HIS A 76 -9.78 8.61 -8.72
N TYR A 77 -11.00 8.16 -8.36
CA TYR A 77 -11.84 7.39 -9.28
C TYR A 77 -12.15 8.15 -10.57
N ASP A 78 -12.75 9.34 -10.46
CA ASP A 78 -13.20 10.10 -11.62
C ASP A 78 -12.03 10.50 -12.52
N ILE A 79 -10.92 10.96 -11.93
CA ILE A 79 -9.73 11.38 -12.67
C ILE A 79 -9.05 10.18 -13.34
N THR A 80 -8.85 9.06 -12.62
CA THR A 80 -8.24 7.85 -13.17
C THR A 80 -9.08 7.27 -14.30
N LYS A 81 -10.41 7.24 -14.13
CA LYS A 81 -11.35 6.80 -15.17
C LYS A 81 -11.24 7.66 -16.42
N ALA A 82 -11.22 8.99 -16.27
CA ALA A 82 -11.05 9.91 -17.39
C ALA A 82 -9.71 9.68 -18.11
N CYS A 83 -8.60 9.47 -17.39
CA CYS A 83 -7.30 9.15 -17.97
C CYS A 83 -7.35 7.86 -18.79
N LEU A 84 -7.90 6.79 -18.24
CA LEU A 84 -8.03 5.50 -18.91
C LEU A 84 -8.92 5.60 -20.16
N LEU A 85 -10.05 6.33 -20.09
CA LEU A 85 -10.92 6.56 -21.23
C LEU A 85 -10.23 7.29 -22.39
N ASN A 86 -9.29 8.19 -22.06
CA ASN A 86 -8.43 8.91 -23.00
C ASN A 86 -7.13 8.14 -23.36
N ASN A 87 -7.11 6.83 -23.14
CA ASN A 87 -6.01 5.92 -23.49
C ASN A 87 -4.66 6.30 -22.87
N LYS A 88 -4.67 6.84 -21.64
CA LYS A 88 -3.45 7.13 -20.89
C LYS A 88 -3.16 6.01 -19.88
N HIS A 89 -1.91 5.55 -19.78
CA HIS A 89 -1.45 4.75 -18.66
C HIS A 89 -1.53 5.57 -17.38
N VAL A 90 -1.81 4.95 -16.22
CA VAL A 90 -2.04 5.70 -14.98
C VAL A 90 -1.21 5.17 -13.82
N LEU A 91 -0.52 6.10 -13.13
CA LEU A 91 -0.02 5.91 -11.78
C LEU A 91 -0.87 6.77 -10.83
N VAL A 92 -1.67 6.16 -9.98
CA VAL A 92 -2.52 6.87 -9.02
C VAL A 92 -1.98 6.74 -7.60
N GLU A 93 -2.00 7.82 -6.82
CA GLU A 93 -1.67 7.78 -5.39
C GLU A 93 -2.61 6.85 -4.62
N LYS A 94 -2.11 6.33 -3.50
CA LYS A 94 -2.93 5.51 -2.59
C LYS A 94 -3.99 6.36 -1.84
N PRO A 95 -5.15 5.80 -1.54
CA PRO A 95 -5.68 4.53 -2.02
C PRO A 95 -6.12 4.62 -3.49
N LEU A 96 -6.25 3.49 -4.19
CA LEU A 96 -6.72 3.47 -5.58
C LEU A 96 -8.02 4.25 -5.74
N THR A 97 -9.01 3.92 -4.93
CA THR A 97 -10.29 4.62 -4.77
C THR A 97 -10.76 4.54 -3.32
N THR A 98 -11.96 5.04 -3.02
CA THR A 98 -12.57 4.97 -1.69
C THR A 98 -13.56 3.83 -1.55
N THR A 99 -13.94 3.15 -2.66
CA THR A 99 -14.85 2.00 -2.65
C THR A 99 -14.33 0.86 -3.53
N VAL A 100 -14.71 -0.38 -3.15
CA VAL A 100 -14.37 -1.59 -3.91
C VAL A 100 -14.97 -1.53 -5.31
N LYS A 101 -16.23 -1.11 -5.44
CA LYS A 101 -16.93 -1.00 -6.73
C LYS A 101 -16.19 -0.11 -7.73
N GLU A 102 -15.73 1.07 -7.28
CA GLU A 102 -14.95 1.99 -8.10
C GLU A 102 -13.61 1.37 -8.52
N SER A 103 -12.93 0.69 -7.58
CA SER A 103 -11.67 0.00 -7.87
C SER A 103 -11.85 -1.11 -8.90
N GLU A 104 -12.90 -1.92 -8.79
CA GLU A 104 -13.21 -2.99 -9.74
C GLU A 104 -13.48 -2.45 -11.14
N GLU A 105 -14.20 -1.33 -11.24
CA GLU A 105 -14.44 -0.66 -12.51
C GLU A 105 -13.16 -0.17 -13.18
N LEU A 106 -12.25 0.46 -12.39
CA LEU A 106 -10.97 0.95 -12.92
C LEU A 106 -10.07 -0.20 -13.38
N VAL A 107 -10.00 -1.28 -12.60
CA VAL A 107 -9.20 -2.47 -12.97
C VAL A 107 -9.70 -3.05 -14.29
N ARG A 108 -11.01 -3.30 -14.38
CA ARG A 108 -11.62 -3.81 -15.61
C ARG A 108 -11.38 -2.89 -16.81
N LEU A 109 -11.57 -1.58 -16.64
CA LEU A 109 -11.36 -0.60 -17.71
C LEU A 109 -9.89 -0.57 -18.19
N ALA A 110 -8.94 -0.68 -17.27
CA ALA A 110 -7.52 -0.73 -17.62
C ALA A 110 -7.18 -2.01 -18.39
N GLU A 111 -7.75 -3.16 -17.99
CA GLU A 111 -7.59 -4.44 -18.68
C GLU A 111 -8.21 -4.40 -20.09
N GLU A 112 -9.46 -3.94 -20.21
CA GLU A 112 -10.17 -3.82 -21.50
C GLU A 112 -9.42 -2.95 -22.51
N LYS A 113 -8.72 -1.91 -22.03
CA LYS A 113 -7.95 -1.00 -22.86
C LYS A 113 -6.46 -1.37 -23.00
N ASN A 114 -6.03 -2.44 -22.35
CA ASN A 114 -4.60 -2.83 -22.27
C ASN A 114 -3.71 -1.70 -21.76
N LEU A 115 -4.16 -0.97 -20.74
CA LEU A 115 -3.43 0.14 -20.13
C LEU A 115 -2.84 -0.27 -18.78
N LYS A 116 -1.68 0.30 -18.46
CA LYS A 116 -1.06 0.09 -17.15
C LYS A 116 -1.76 0.97 -16.12
N LEU A 117 -2.37 0.34 -15.11
CA LEU A 117 -2.89 1.00 -13.91
C LEU A 117 -2.02 0.57 -12.74
N MET A 118 -1.30 1.51 -12.16
CA MET A 118 -0.39 1.30 -11.04
C MET A 118 -0.79 2.17 -9.85
N VAL A 119 -0.68 1.64 -8.64
CA VAL A 119 -1.01 2.35 -7.40
C VAL A 119 0.25 2.74 -6.64
N GLY A 120 0.27 3.93 -6.07
CA GLY A 120 1.38 4.52 -5.34
C GLY A 120 1.67 3.87 -3.97
N HIS A 121 1.78 2.55 -3.91
CA HIS A 121 2.24 1.83 -2.73
C HIS A 121 3.77 1.90 -2.60
N THR A 122 4.29 3.09 -2.39
CA THR A 122 5.72 3.44 -2.44
C THR A 122 6.59 2.59 -1.52
N PHE A 123 6.07 2.13 -0.37
CA PHE A 123 6.84 1.27 0.55
C PHE A 123 7.22 -0.08 -0.06
N LEU A 124 6.48 -0.61 -1.03
CA LEU A 124 6.84 -1.85 -1.72
C LEU A 124 8.10 -1.69 -2.59
N TYR A 125 8.50 -0.47 -2.85
CA TYR A 125 9.73 -0.08 -3.57
C TYR A 125 10.88 0.33 -2.64
N ASN A 126 10.65 0.28 -1.32
CA ASN A 126 11.69 0.52 -0.32
C ASN A 126 12.68 -0.66 -0.29
N PRO A 127 14.00 -0.42 -0.46
CA PRO A 127 15.00 -1.49 -0.46
C PRO A 127 14.98 -2.36 0.80
N SER A 128 14.66 -1.77 1.95
CA SER A 128 14.57 -2.51 3.22
C SER A 128 13.39 -3.50 3.24
N ILE A 129 12.22 -3.10 2.71
CA ILE A 129 11.06 -4.01 2.57
C ILE A 129 11.36 -5.12 1.57
N ARG A 130 12.07 -4.81 0.46
CA ARG A 130 12.53 -5.81 -0.50
C ARG A 130 13.50 -6.79 0.17
N LYS A 131 14.42 -6.29 0.97
CA LYS A 131 15.36 -7.14 1.72
C LYS A 131 14.66 -8.05 2.72
N MET A 132 13.63 -7.56 3.42
CA MET A 132 12.78 -8.41 4.26
C MET A 132 12.15 -9.55 3.45
N LYS A 133 11.60 -9.26 2.24
CA LYS A 133 10.99 -10.27 1.39
C LYS A 133 11.98 -11.36 0.97
N GLU A 134 13.24 -10.98 0.67
CA GLU A 134 14.30 -11.96 0.37
C GLU A 134 14.49 -12.94 1.54
N TYR A 135 14.65 -12.43 2.78
CA TYR A 135 14.78 -13.28 3.97
C TYR A 135 13.58 -14.18 4.23
N LEU A 136 12.37 -13.76 3.84
CA LEU A 136 11.17 -14.59 3.97
C LEU A 136 11.09 -15.69 2.90
N SER A 137 11.72 -15.47 1.75
CA SER A 137 11.71 -16.43 0.64
C SER A 137 12.75 -17.54 0.81
N ASP A 138 13.77 -17.32 1.63
CA ASP A 138 14.89 -18.26 1.83
C ASP A 138 14.59 -19.38 2.86
N ASP A 139 13.34 -19.56 3.28
CA ASP A 139 12.89 -20.50 4.34
C ASP A 139 13.61 -20.35 5.70
N ASP A 140 14.48 -19.39 5.81
CA ASP A 140 15.38 -19.16 6.93
C ASP A 140 14.63 -18.71 8.20
N ILE A 141 13.49 -18.03 8.02
CA ILE A 141 12.62 -17.59 9.11
C ILE A 141 11.82 -18.75 9.73
N GLY A 142 11.67 -19.85 9.00
CA GLY A 142 10.80 -20.97 9.36
C GLY A 142 9.31 -20.63 9.18
N SER A 143 8.43 -21.32 9.91
CA SER A 143 7.00 -21.05 9.86
C SER A 143 6.71 -19.67 10.42
N ILE A 144 6.05 -18.81 9.63
CA ILE A 144 5.67 -17.46 10.08
C ILE A 144 4.49 -17.59 11.06
N TYR A 145 4.61 -16.98 12.23
CA TYR A 145 3.57 -16.97 13.26
C TYR A 145 2.70 -15.70 13.15
N TYR A 146 3.35 -14.53 13.11
CA TYR A 146 2.62 -13.28 13.00
C TYR A 146 3.49 -12.13 12.47
N LEU A 147 2.82 -11.09 12.00
CA LEU A 147 3.39 -9.80 11.64
C LEU A 147 2.82 -8.72 12.55
N LYS A 148 3.64 -7.73 12.86
CA LYS A 148 3.21 -6.55 13.61
C LYS A 148 3.71 -5.29 12.92
N ALA A 149 2.84 -4.28 12.75
CA ALA A 149 3.20 -2.94 12.31
C ALA A 149 2.78 -1.90 13.34
N THR A 150 3.61 -0.90 13.52
CA THR A 150 3.30 0.30 14.30
C THR A 150 3.66 1.51 13.46
N ARG A 151 2.65 2.34 13.16
CA ARG A 151 2.81 3.57 12.39
C ARG A 151 2.13 4.71 13.11
N THR A 152 2.90 5.40 13.93
CA THR A 152 2.41 6.45 14.83
C THR A 152 3.22 7.73 14.69
N HIS A 153 2.57 8.85 14.91
CA HIS A 153 3.20 10.16 15.02
C HIS A 153 2.24 11.16 15.68
N LEU A 154 2.78 12.26 16.16
CA LEU A 154 2.02 13.45 16.47
C LEU A 154 2.19 14.42 15.30
N GLY A 155 1.13 14.72 14.56
CA GLY A 155 1.34 15.55 13.39
C GLY A 155 0.09 15.84 12.59
N LEU A 156 0.28 16.02 11.29
CA LEU A 156 -0.73 16.50 10.36
C LEU A 156 -2.01 15.68 10.40
N ILE A 157 -3.08 16.28 10.94
CA ILE A 157 -4.42 15.70 10.92
C ILE A 157 -5.07 16.06 9.59
N ARG A 158 -5.36 15.07 8.78
CA ARG A 158 -6.01 15.26 7.48
C ARG A 158 -7.51 15.51 7.65
N LYS A 159 -8.09 16.26 6.71
CA LYS A 159 -9.53 16.56 6.68
C LYS A 159 -10.31 15.62 5.77
N ASP A 160 -9.67 15.03 4.78
CA ASP A 160 -10.28 14.18 3.76
C ASP A 160 -10.44 12.72 4.21
N VAL A 161 -9.49 12.20 5.02
CA VAL A 161 -9.49 10.82 5.51
C VAL A 161 -9.26 10.77 7.03
N ASN A 162 -9.44 9.61 7.66
CA ASN A 162 -9.07 9.35 9.05
C ASN A 162 -7.68 8.70 9.16
N ALA A 163 -7.16 8.52 10.39
CA ALA A 163 -5.84 7.95 10.61
C ALA A 163 -5.69 6.53 10.06
N ILE A 164 -6.75 5.74 10.10
CA ILE A 164 -6.73 4.37 9.60
C ILE A 164 -6.59 4.38 8.06
N TRP A 165 -7.40 5.16 7.35
CA TRP A 165 -7.34 5.30 5.89
C TRP A 165 -6.06 5.96 5.37
N ASP A 166 -5.44 6.82 6.20
CA ASP A 166 -4.17 7.43 5.80
C ASP A 166 -2.98 6.48 5.98
N LEU A 167 -2.93 5.76 7.09
CA LEU A 167 -1.72 5.04 7.52
C LEU A 167 -1.77 3.53 7.23
N ALA A 168 -2.90 2.86 7.50
CA ALA A 168 -3.00 1.40 7.41
C ALA A 168 -2.83 0.83 6.00
N PRO A 169 -3.24 1.48 4.89
CA PRO A 169 -3.02 0.95 3.53
C PRO A 169 -1.57 0.59 3.23
N HIS A 170 -0.61 1.35 3.80
CA HIS A 170 0.81 1.04 3.65
C HIS A 170 1.18 -0.30 4.28
N ASP A 171 0.76 -0.52 5.53
CA ASP A 171 1.13 -1.74 6.27
C ASP A 171 0.35 -2.96 5.77
N ILE A 172 -0.91 -2.78 5.33
CA ILE A 172 -1.71 -3.82 4.66
C ILE A 172 -1.02 -4.28 3.38
N SER A 173 -0.60 -3.33 2.53
CA SER A 173 0.09 -3.66 1.28
C SER A 173 1.43 -4.36 1.53
N ILE A 174 2.20 -3.92 2.55
CA ILE A 174 3.46 -4.55 2.94
C ILE A 174 3.24 -5.98 3.44
N PHE A 175 2.26 -6.20 4.32
CA PHE A 175 1.97 -7.55 4.84
C PHE A 175 1.59 -8.51 3.72
N SER A 176 0.68 -8.10 2.82
CA SER A 176 0.29 -8.91 1.68
C SER A 176 1.47 -9.21 0.75
N PHE A 177 2.35 -8.22 0.51
CA PHE A 177 3.57 -8.41 -0.27
C PHE A 177 4.54 -9.38 0.39
N LEU A 178 4.80 -9.22 1.70
CA LEU A 178 5.72 -10.09 2.44
C LEU A 178 5.24 -11.54 2.48
N LEU A 179 3.95 -11.74 2.74
CA LEU A 179 3.35 -13.08 2.81
C LEU A 179 3.08 -13.69 1.43
N GLY A 180 2.94 -12.88 0.38
CA GLY A 180 2.44 -13.36 -0.92
C GLY A 180 0.99 -13.82 -0.87
N ALA A 181 0.20 -13.35 0.10
CA ALA A 181 -1.18 -13.74 0.34
C ALA A 181 -2.02 -12.54 0.78
N GLN A 182 -3.33 -12.63 0.54
CA GLN A 182 -4.29 -11.64 1.02
C GLN A 182 -4.90 -12.08 2.35
N PRO A 183 -5.29 -11.15 3.23
CA PRO A 183 -5.99 -11.50 4.46
C PRO A 183 -7.39 -12.01 4.14
N LEU A 184 -7.86 -12.97 4.95
CA LEU A 184 -9.18 -13.60 4.84
C LEU A 184 -10.25 -12.83 5.62
N TRP A 185 -9.86 -12.22 6.73
CA TRP A 185 -10.73 -11.44 7.59
C TRP A 185 -9.97 -10.33 8.31
N VAL A 186 -10.71 -9.34 8.82
CA VAL A 186 -10.17 -8.25 9.63
C VAL A 186 -11.08 -7.95 10.83
N SER A 187 -10.45 -7.58 11.96
CA SER A 187 -11.10 -7.00 13.15
C SER A 187 -10.42 -5.65 13.42
N ALA A 188 -11.24 -4.60 13.65
CA ALA A 188 -10.73 -3.24 13.80
C ALA A 188 -11.46 -2.47 14.87
N VAL A 189 -10.72 -1.81 15.76
CA VAL A 189 -11.25 -0.84 16.72
C VAL A 189 -10.51 0.49 16.57
N GLY A 190 -11.23 1.59 16.78
CA GLY A 190 -10.67 2.94 16.64
C GLY A 190 -11.23 3.90 17.70
N GLY A 191 -10.44 4.91 18.03
CA GLY A 191 -10.82 5.99 18.94
C GLY A 191 -10.88 7.34 18.24
N ASN A 192 -11.85 8.16 18.63
CA ASN A 192 -12.11 9.50 18.09
C ASN A 192 -11.88 10.52 19.20
N TYR A 193 -10.77 11.21 19.19
CA TYR A 193 -10.41 12.15 20.25
C TYR A 193 -10.40 13.60 19.83
N LEU A 194 -10.14 13.89 18.55
CA LEU A 194 -9.89 15.26 18.08
C LEU A 194 -10.99 15.81 17.16
N ASN A 195 -11.40 15.07 16.14
CA ASN A 195 -12.25 15.63 15.06
C ASN A 195 -13.47 14.78 14.71
N GLY A 196 -13.88 13.87 15.57
CA GLY A 196 -15.05 12.99 15.36
C GLY A 196 -14.80 11.84 14.38
N ARG A 197 -13.55 11.65 13.92
CA ARG A 197 -13.11 10.51 13.09
C ARG A 197 -12.00 9.76 13.81
N PRO A 198 -11.76 8.47 13.53
CA PRO A 198 -10.69 7.72 14.16
C PRO A 198 -9.31 8.39 14.02
N ASP A 199 -8.73 8.80 15.15
CA ASP A 199 -7.38 9.36 15.25
C ASP A 199 -6.36 8.27 15.60
N VAL A 200 -6.84 7.14 16.11
CA VAL A 200 -6.08 5.94 16.43
C VAL A 200 -6.87 4.71 15.98
N GLY A 201 -6.16 3.68 15.54
CA GLY A 201 -6.73 2.40 15.17
C GLY A 201 -5.84 1.23 15.54
N PHE A 202 -6.47 0.13 15.98
CA PHE A 202 -5.86 -1.16 16.20
C PHE A 202 -6.58 -2.19 15.34
N LEU A 203 -5.82 -2.85 14.47
CA LEU A 203 -6.35 -3.76 13.46
C LEU A 203 -5.70 -5.13 13.64
N THR A 204 -6.48 -6.18 13.47
CA THR A 204 -6.00 -7.55 13.38
C THR A 204 -6.49 -8.16 12.09
N LEU A 205 -5.57 -8.72 11.30
CA LEU A 205 -5.84 -9.38 10.03
C LEU A 205 -5.52 -10.87 10.16
N GLY A 206 -6.42 -11.72 9.70
CA GLY A 206 -6.18 -13.17 9.62
C GLY A 206 -5.80 -13.58 8.21
N TYR A 207 -4.65 -14.22 8.06
CA TYR A 207 -4.14 -14.74 6.79
C TYR A 207 -4.28 -16.27 6.72
N PRO A 208 -4.09 -16.89 5.54
CA PRO A 208 -3.97 -18.35 5.43
C PRO A 208 -2.92 -18.91 6.40
N GLN A 209 -3.00 -20.21 6.68
CA GLN A 209 -2.09 -20.93 7.59
C GLN A 209 -2.09 -20.37 9.03
N ASN A 210 -3.18 -19.77 9.47
CA ASN A 210 -3.35 -19.19 10.81
C ASN A 210 -2.33 -18.08 11.15
N ILE A 211 -1.79 -17.38 10.14
CA ILE A 211 -0.89 -16.24 10.34
C ILE A 211 -1.72 -15.02 10.73
N LEU A 212 -1.30 -14.31 11.78
CA LEU A 212 -1.94 -13.08 12.22
C LEU A 212 -1.11 -11.85 11.83
N GLY A 213 -1.78 -10.81 11.36
CA GLY A 213 -1.21 -9.47 11.19
C GLY A 213 -1.82 -8.51 12.22
N HIS A 214 -1.00 -7.73 12.92
CA HIS A 214 -1.46 -6.68 13.82
C HIS A 214 -0.94 -5.32 13.38
N ILE A 215 -1.81 -4.31 13.25
CA ILE A 215 -1.46 -2.96 12.83
C ILE A 215 -1.97 -1.96 13.86
N HIS A 216 -1.07 -1.12 14.38
CA HIS A 216 -1.38 0.03 15.20
C HIS A 216 -1.07 1.32 14.45
N VAL A 217 -2.07 2.15 14.22
CA VAL A 217 -1.93 3.46 13.58
C VAL A 217 -2.40 4.57 14.51
N SER A 218 -1.71 5.71 14.52
CA SER A 218 -2.11 6.87 15.33
C SER A 218 -1.55 8.18 14.81
N TRP A 219 -2.38 9.23 14.79
CA TRP A 219 -1.97 10.62 14.59
C TRP A 219 -1.69 11.39 15.87
N ILE A 220 -2.05 10.81 17.03
CA ILE A 220 -2.02 11.49 18.34
C ILE A 220 -0.94 10.95 19.29
N ASN A 221 -0.09 10.07 18.81
CA ASN A 221 1.01 9.54 19.60
C ASN A 221 2.26 10.44 19.45
N SER A 222 2.77 10.97 20.55
CA SER A 222 3.97 11.80 20.57
C SER A 222 5.24 11.04 20.18
N ASN A 223 5.25 9.71 20.30
CA ASN A 223 6.34 8.88 19.85
C ASN A 223 6.14 8.52 18.37
N LYS A 224 6.99 9.04 17.49
CA LYS A 224 6.99 8.69 16.07
C LYS A 224 7.62 7.31 15.88
N VAL A 225 6.82 6.36 15.42
CA VAL A 225 7.27 4.98 15.14
C VAL A 225 6.84 4.60 13.73
N ARG A 226 7.73 3.93 12.99
CA ARG A 226 7.43 3.28 11.71
C ARG A 226 8.18 1.96 11.66
N GLU A 227 7.64 0.98 12.34
CA GLU A 227 8.27 -0.33 12.52
C GLU A 227 7.35 -1.43 12.03
N ILE A 228 7.95 -2.44 11.38
CA ILE A 228 7.32 -3.70 11.01
C ILE A 228 8.19 -4.83 11.54
N SER A 229 7.58 -5.82 12.18
CA SER A 229 8.25 -7.05 12.58
C SER A 229 7.53 -8.27 12.02
N VAL A 230 8.31 -9.26 11.59
CA VAL A 230 7.84 -10.60 11.22
C VAL A 230 8.47 -11.58 12.18
N VAL A 231 7.65 -12.39 12.81
CA VAL A 231 8.06 -13.40 13.79
C VAL A 231 7.80 -14.78 13.23
N GLY A 232 8.86 -15.56 13.07
CA GLY A 232 8.81 -16.94 12.65
C GLY A 232 9.36 -17.88 13.71
N SER A 233 9.29 -19.18 13.43
CA SER A 233 9.76 -20.23 14.34
C SER A 233 11.27 -20.20 14.58
N ASN A 234 12.05 -19.73 13.61
CA ASN A 234 13.50 -19.71 13.65
C ASN A 234 14.09 -18.33 13.91
N LYS A 235 13.49 -17.29 13.35
CA LYS A 235 14.04 -15.92 13.37
C LYS A 235 12.92 -14.88 13.51
N ARG A 236 13.31 -13.69 13.94
CA ARG A 236 12.48 -12.48 13.87
C ARG A 236 13.19 -11.46 13.00
N ILE A 237 12.46 -10.80 12.10
CA ILE A 237 12.97 -9.72 11.26
C ILE A 237 12.23 -8.43 11.63
N VAL A 238 12.98 -7.34 11.80
CA VAL A 238 12.43 -6.02 12.12
C VAL A 238 12.89 -5.02 11.07
N PHE A 239 11.94 -4.28 10.51
CA PHE A 239 12.16 -3.08 9.72
C PHE A 239 11.81 -1.86 10.55
N ASP A 240 12.73 -0.88 10.59
CA ASP A 240 12.55 0.41 11.23
C ASP A 240 12.88 1.52 10.22
N ASP A 241 11.84 2.19 9.69
CA ASP A 241 11.96 3.25 8.68
C ASP A 241 12.64 4.52 9.20
N LEU A 242 12.75 4.66 10.51
CA LEU A 242 13.38 5.82 11.15
C LEU A 242 14.87 5.59 11.45
N ASN A 243 15.32 4.36 11.41
CA ASN A 243 16.73 4.01 11.62
C ASN A 243 17.42 3.85 10.25
N SER A 244 18.08 4.91 9.80
CA SER A 244 18.78 4.90 8.50
C SER A 244 20.04 4.02 8.46
N MET A 245 20.63 3.70 9.61
CA MET A 245 21.86 2.90 9.69
C MET A 245 21.55 1.40 9.76
N GLU A 246 20.52 1.02 10.49
CA GLU A 246 20.10 -0.36 10.73
C GLU A 246 18.61 -0.53 10.44
N SER A 247 18.20 -0.18 9.23
CA SER A 247 16.80 -0.19 8.85
C SER A 247 16.18 -1.60 8.85
N VAL A 248 16.99 -2.66 8.73
CA VAL A 248 16.58 -4.05 8.91
C VAL A 248 17.49 -4.73 9.91
N ARG A 249 16.89 -5.43 10.87
CA ARG A 249 17.59 -6.29 11.83
C ARG A 249 16.98 -7.67 11.82
N VAL A 250 17.84 -8.68 11.71
CA VAL A 250 17.48 -10.10 11.76
C VAL A 250 17.96 -10.67 13.08
N PHE A 251 17.05 -11.16 13.89
CA PHE A 251 17.33 -11.80 15.16
C PHE A 251 17.27 -13.31 14.95
N GLU A 252 18.38 -14.00 15.13
CA GLU A 252 18.46 -15.46 15.07
C GLU A 252 17.91 -16.10 16.35
N LYS A 253 16.73 -15.65 16.74
CA LYS A 253 16.01 -16.07 17.95
C LYS A 253 14.62 -16.52 17.57
N GLY A 254 14.24 -17.69 18.02
CA GLY A 254 12.95 -18.27 17.71
C GLY A 254 12.51 -19.30 18.73
N ALA A 255 11.29 -19.78 18.57
CA ALA A 255 10.70 -20.83 19.38
C ALA A 255 9.95 -21.80 18.45
N ALA A 256 10.25 -23.07 18.53
CA ALA A 256 9.60 -24.11 17.77
C ALA A 256 9.28 -25.33 18.65
N MET A 257 8.22 -26.05 18.28
CA MET A 257 7.95 -27.35 18.87
C MET A 257 8.82 -28.41 18.16
N THR A 258 9.59 -29.19 18.89
CA THR A 258 10.44 -30.22 18.33
C THR A 258 10.01 -31.58 18.81
N GLY A 259 9.66 -32.45 17.84
CA GLY A 259 9.52 -33.90 18.04
C GLY A 259 8.22 -34.36 18.68
N GLU A 260 7.98 -35.67 18.56
CA GLU A 260 6.96 -36.39 19.34
C GLU A 260 7.38 -36.41 20.82
N ALA A 261 6.43 -36.17 21.71
CA ALA A 261 6.67 -36.31 23.14
C ALA A 261 6.94 -37.78 23.47
N ASP A 262 8.10 -38.08 24.01
CA ASP A 262 8.45 -39.45 24.45
C ASP A 262 7.65 -39.86 25.71
N SER A 263 6.88 -38.95 26.30
CA SER A 263 6.02 -39.19 27.45
C SER A 263 4.78 -38.32 27.46
N PHE A 264 3.70 -38.79 28.09
CA PHE A 264 2.43 -38.09 28.22
C PHE A 264 2.64 -36.76 28.98
N GLY A 265 2.53 -35.63 28.26
CA GLY A 265 2.54 -34.26 28.82
C GLY A 265 3.84 -33.48 28.70
N GLU A 266 4.92 -34.00 28.11
CA GLU A 266 6.13 -33.23 27.84
C GLU A 266 6.09 -32.62 26.44
N PHE A 267 5.91 -31.32 26.37
CA PHE A 267 6.15 -30.55 25.16
C PHE A 267 7.62 -30.13 25.10
N LYS A 268 8.36 -30.62 24.09
CA LYS A 268 9.72 -30.13 23.86
C LYS A 268 9.67 -28.78 23.14
N LEU A 269 9.66 -27.70 23.90
CA LEU A 269 9.87 -26.36 23.38
C LEU A 269 11.37 -26.15 23.14
N GLN A 270 11.76 -25.94 21.90
CA GLN A 270 13.11 -25.52 21.58
C GLN A 270 13.15 -24.00 21.46
N LEU A 271 13.88 -23.36 22.35
CA LEU A 271 14.25 -21.94 22.23
C LEU A 271 15.57 -21.85 21.49
N ARG A 272 15.60 -21.05 20.43
CA ARG A 272 16.83 -20.68 19.72
C ARG A 272 17.35 -19.36 20.28
N ASP A 273 18.64 -19.31 20.54
CA ASP A 273 19.37 -18.07 20.86
C ASP A 273 20.55 -17.96 19.91
N GLY A 274 20.73 -16.77 19.33
CA GLY A 274 21.73 -16.52 18.31
C GLY A 274 21.98 -15.03 18.11
N ASP A 275 22.67 -14.71 17.04
CA ASP A 275 23.16 -13.38 16.73
C ASP A 275 22.03 -12.40 16.29
N ILE A 276 22.37 -11.13 16.32
CA ILE A 276 21.58 -10.07 15.70
C ILE A 276 22.37 -9.56 14.50
N LEU A 277 21.80 -9.73 13.31
CA LEU A 277 22.42 -9.31 12.06
C LEU A 277 21.75 -8.01 11.56
N SER A 278 22.56 -7.02 11.19
CA SER A 278 22.12 -5.84 10.46
C SER A 278 22.67 -5.92 9.03
N PRO A 279 21.87 -6.36 8.05
CA PRO A 279 22.34 -6.52 6.69
C PRO A 279 22.59 -5.17 6.03
N ARG A 280 23.64 -5.08 5.20
CA ARG A 280 23.85 -3.92 4.35
C ARG A 280 22.73 -3.82 3.32
N ILE A 281 22.10 -2.66 3.26
CA ILE A 281 21.06 -2.34 2.29
C ILE A 281 21.54 -1.19 1.40
N ASN A 282 21.47 -1.39 0.09
CA ASN A 282 21.77 -0.29 -0.85
C ASN A 282 20.67 0.75 -0.75
N THR A 283 21.03 1.96 -0.42
CA THR A 283 20.09 3.07 -0.29
C THR A 283 19.66 3.57 -1.66
N SER A 284 18.37 3.60 -1.92
CA SER A 284 17.77 4.29 -3.06
C SER A 284 16.45 4.91 -2.63
N GLU A 285 16.05 5.97 -3.31
CA GLU A 285 14.79 6.65 -3.01
C GLU A 285 13.60 5.78 -3.44
N PRO A 286 12.70 5.37 -2.52
CA PRO A 286 11.57 4.50 -2.86
C PRO A 286 10.66 5.09 -3.94
N LEU A 287 10.42 6.41 -3.92
CA LEU A 287 9.62 7.08 -4.95
C LEU A 287 10.30 7.00 -6.33
N LYS A 288 11.62 7.15 -6.38
CA LYS A 288 12.37 7.01 -7.64
C LYS A 288 12.31 5.59 -8.19
N ASN A 289 12.43 4.60 -7.31
CA ASN A 289 12.28 3.19 -7.69
C ASN A 289 10.87 2.91 -8.25
N GLN A 290 9.83 3.45 -7.60
CA GLN A 290 8.45 3.34 -8.04
C GLN A 290 8.24 3.98 -9.43
N CYS A 291 8.69 5.20 -9.62
CA CYS A 291 8.57 5.92 -10.90
C CYS A 291 9.34 5.21 -12.02
N SER A 292 10.57 4.75 -11.75
CA SER A 292 11.36 3.97 -12.71
C SER A 292 10.66 2.67 -13.10
N HIS A 293 10.06 1.99 -12.13
CA HIS A 293 9.29 0.78 -12.39
C HIS A 293 8.06 1.06 -13.27
N PHE A 294 7.30 2.15 -12.98
CA PHE A 294 6.17 2.54 -13.81
C PHE A 294 6.59 2.80 -15.27
N VAL A 295 7.62 3.58 -15.48
CA VAL A 295 8.19 3.84 -16.82
C VAL A 295 8.58 2.54 -17.51
N SER A 296 9.26 1.64 -16.81
CA SER A 296 9.62 0.32 -17.34
C SER A 296 8.41 -0.52 -17.73
N CYS A 297 7.32 -0.51 -16.91
CA CYS A 297 6.08 -1.23 -17.22
C CYS A 297 5.41 -0.69 -18.49
N VAL A 298 5.38 0.64 -18.66
CA VAL A 298 4.82 1.28 -19.86
C VAL A 298 5.67 1.00 -21.08
N SER A 299 7.01 1.12 -20.97
CA SER A 299 7.93 0.95 -22.12
C SER A 299 8.06 -0.49 -22.60
N ASN A 300 7.99 -1.47 -21.68
CA ASN A 300 8.27 -2.88 -21.98
C ASN A 300 7.02 -3.76 -21.87
N ASP A 301 5.85 -3.17 -21.73
CA ASP A 301 4.53 -3.83 -21.68
C ASP A 301 4.41 -4.94 -20.63
N HIS A 302 5.04 -4.79 -19.45
CA HIS A 302 4.84 -5.73 -18.36
C HIS A 302 3.95 -5.16 -17.24
N SER A 303 3.37 -6.05 -16.41
CA SER A 303 2.48 -5.65 -15.32
C SER A 303 3.25 -4.97 -14.18
N PRO A 304 2.71 -3.88 -13.60
CA PRO A 304 3.28 -3.27 -12.41
C PRO A 304 3.21 -4.20 -11.19
N LEU A 305 4.19 -4.12 -10.31
CA LEU A 305 4.14 -4.82 -9.01
C LEU A 305 2.95 -4.39 -8.16
N THR A 306 2.60 -3.12 -8.21
CA THR A 306 1.46 -2.52 -7.49
C THR A 306 0.38 -2.15 -8.50
N ASP A 307 -0.06 -3.15 -9.28
CA ASP A 307 -1.11 -2.97 -10.29
C ASP A 307 -2.46 -2.60 -9.68
N GLY A 308 -3.45 -2.37 -10.53
CA GLY A 308 -4.82 -2.06 -10.11
C GLY A 308 -5.41 -3.14 -9.19
N THR A 309 -5.11 -4.42 -9.43
CA THR A 309 -5.57 -5.55 -8.60
C THR A 309 -4.96 -5.50 -7.20
N ASN A 310 -3.67 -5.17 -7.09
CA ASN A 310 -3.03 -4.93 -5.80
C ASN A 310 -3.72 -3.79 -5.03
N GLY A 311 -4.01 -2.68 -5.72
CA GLY A 311 -4.76 -1.56 -5.13
C GLY A 311 -6.17 -1.94 -4.70
N LEU A 312 -6.92 -2.65 -5.54
CA LEU A 312 -8.26 -3.16 -5.24
C LEU A 312 -8.26 -4.04 -3.98
N ASN A 313 -7.28 -4.94 -3.84
CA ASN A 313 -7.19 -5.80 -2.67
C ASN A 313 -6.98 -5.00 -1.37
N VAL A 314 -6.19 -3.94 -1.40
CA VAL A 314 -6.05 -3.04 -0.25
C VAL A 314 -7.37 -2.33 0.05
N VAL A 315 -8.11 -1.85 -0.95
CA VAL A 315 -9.42 -1.19 -0.76
C VAL A 315 -10.45 -2.15 -0.17
N ARG A 316 -10.46 -3.44 -0.59
CA ARG A 316 -11.33 -4.48 0.02
C ARG A 316 -11.08 -4.62 1.52
N VAL A 317 -9.80 -4.66 1.93
CA VAL A 317 -9.45 -4.70 3.36
C VAL A 317 -9.93 -3.44 4.07
N MET A 318 -9.77 -2.26 3.45
CA MET A 318 -10.19 -0.99 4.04
C MET A 318 -11.71 -0.88 4.21
N GLU A 319 -12.51 -1.37 3.26
CA GLU A 319 -13.97 -1.44 3.43
C GLU A 319 -14.36 -2.42 4.56
N ALA A 320 -13.73 -3.58 4.63
CA ALA A 320 -13.97 -4.54 5.72
C ALA A 320 -13.58 -3.96 7.09
N ILE A 321 -12.52 -3.13 7.15
CA ILE A 321 -12.15 -2.37 8.36
C ILE A 321 -13.28 -1.41 8.76
N ASN A 322 -13.86 -0.66 7.83
CA ASN A 322 -14.99 0.24 8.14
C ASN A 322 -16.17 -0.53 8.73
N LEU A 323 -16.53 -1.65 8.11
CA LEU A 323 -17.61 -2.52 8.62
C LEU A 323 -17.30 -3.09 10.02
N SER A 324 -16.04 -3.45 10.29
CA SER A 324 -15.64 -3.92 11.60
C SER A 324 -15.72 -2.82 12.68
N LEU A 325 -15.29 -1.58 12.34
CA LEU A 325 -15.42 -0.41 13.22
C LEU A 325 -16.90 -0.15 13.60
N GLU A 326 -17.81 -0.20 12.62
CA GLU A 326 -19.26 -0.06 12.83
C GLU A 326 -19.81 -1.16 13.75
N LYS A 327 -19.28 -2.38 13.63
CA LYS A 327 -19.61 -3.56 14.44
C LYS A 327 -18.77 -3.66 15.73
N ARG A 328 -18.13 -2.58 16.16
CA ARG A 328 -17.34 -2.48 17.40
C ARG A 328 -16.22 -3.53 17.52
N GLY A 329 -15.54 -3.81 16.40
CA GLY A 329 -14.43 -4.74 16.37
C GLY A 329 -14.79 -6.20 16.05
N ALA A 330 -16.03 -6.49 15.73
CA ALA A 330 -16.38 -7.84 15.27
C ALA A 330 -15.58 -8.19 13.99
N PRO A 331 -15.07 -9.43 13.87
CA PRO A 331 -14.42 -9.88 12.66
C PRO A 331 -15.33 -9.76 11.44
N VAL A 332 -14.76 -9.32 10.31
CA VAL A 332 -15.44 -9.19 9.03
C VAL A 332 -14.61 -9.94 7.98
N ASP A 333 -15.25 -10.86 7.27
CA ASP A 333 -14.63 -11.59 6.17
C ASP A 333 -14.39 -10.66 4.98
N ILE A 334 -13.24 -10.84 4.34
CA ILE A 334 -12.86 -10.08 3.15
C ILE A 334 -13.25 -10.91 1.92
N SER A 335 -14.31 -10.49 1.21
CA SER A 335 -14.74 -11.17 0.00
C SER A 335 -13.69 -11.03 -1.09
N THR A 336 -13.20 -12.16 -1.58
CA THR A 336 -12.21 -12.22 -2.68
C THR A 336 -12.87 -12.39 -4.06
N ASN A 337 -14.21 -12.54 -4.13
CA ASN A 337 -14.91 -12.84 -5.36
C ASN A 337 -15.34 -11.57 -6.11
N LEU A 338 -14.83 -11.42 -7.30
CA LEU A 338 -15.49 -10.74 -8.40
C LEU A 338 -16.82 -11.50 -8.65
N SER A 339 -17.95 -10.83 -8.41
CA SER A 339 -19.31 -11.21 -8.77
C SER A 339 -19.55 -12.72 -9.02
N SER A 340 -20.08 -13.41 -8.02
CA SER A 340 -21.02 -14.51 -8.26
C SER A 340 -22.36 -14.12 -7.65
N GLU A 341 -23.34 -14.03 -8.52
CA GLU A 341 -24.74 -13.80 -8.28
C GLU A 341 -25.29 -14.49 -7.05
N ASN A 342 -26.19 -13.78 -6.35
CA ASN A 342 -27.13 -14.31 -5.37
C ASN A 342 -27.55 -15.75 -5.70
N LYS A 343 -27.07 -16.71 -4.93
CA LYS A 343 -27.77 -17.96 -4.69
C LYS A 343 -28.22 -17.96 -3.24
N GLU A 344 -29.43 -17.48 -3.03
CA GLU A 344 -30.22 -17.84 -1.85
C GLU A 344 -30.26 -19.35 -1.76
N VAL A 345 -29.68 -19.90 -0.73
CA VAL A 345 -29.91 -21.31 -0.35
C VAL A 345 -31.15 -21.31 0.56
N PRO A 346 -32.24 -21.99 0.17
CA PRO A 346 -33.38 -22.13 1.04
C PRO A 346 -32.99 -22.94 2.27
N MET A 347 -33.25 -22.39 3.46
CA MET A 347 -33.20 -23.12 4.71
C MET A 347 -34.34 -24.15 4.71
N GLU A 348 -34.03 -25.41 4.44
CA GLU A 348 -34.95 -26.51 4.78
C GLU A 348 -34.91 -26.71 6.31
N MET A 349 -36.01 -26.31 6.94
CA MET A 349 -36.33 -26.75 8.30
C MET A 349 -36.70 -28.22 8.24
N THR A 350 -35.90 -29.07 8.83
CA THR A 350 -36.28 -30.45 9.18
C THR A 350 -36.75 -30.48 10.63
N THR A 351 -37.99 -30.85 10.78
CA THR A 351 -38.70 -31.18 12.04
C THR A 351 -38.06 -32.34 12.81
#